data_9bcf7cd60a309d871354771b4b793d6c
#
_entry.id   9bcf7cd60a309d871354771b4b793d6c
#
_cell.length_a   1.000
_cell.length_b   1.000
_cell.length_c   1.000
_cell.angle_alpha   90.00
_cell.angle_beta   90.00
_cell.angle_gamma   90.00
#
_symmetry.space_group_name_H-M   'P 1'
#
loop_
_entity.id
_entity.type
_entity.pdbx_description
1 polymer ?
#
loop_
_entity_poly.entity_id
_entity_poly.type
_entity_poly.pdbx_seq_one_letter_code
_entity_poly.pdbx_strand_id
1 'polypeptide(L)'
;MQIGVLTSLNQNVRENLRKVRELGLDTCQLKCWNSAYLTDELAAETVAAAEEYGVTITGFWVGWDGGYSVWNFVEGPATLGIVPTAYRSERVKMLLKGAEFAKKIGVTDVITHVGFLPENPSTTEYHEMVSILRYIAKSLLKNEQYFLFETGQETPVTLMRVIEEVGTGNLGINLDPANLLMYGKANAVDAVKMIGKYVRGVHGKDGEYPTTPYRLGVEKPLGQGSVDYPRFIAALKEAGYDGAITIEREISGDQQIADILMAKGYLEELIG
;
A
#
# COMPACT_ATOMS: atom_id res chain seq x y z
N MET A 1 7.51 -0.95 16.66
CA MET A 1 7.32 -1.08 15.19
C MET A 1 8.41 -2.00 14.64
N GLN A 2 8.10 -2.77 13.59
CA GLN A 2 9.06 -3.62 12.85
C GLN A 2 9.44 -2.95 11.53
N ILE A 3 10.54 -3.39 10.91
CA ILE A 3 10.95 -2.92 9.58
C ILE A 3 10.83 -4.08 8.59
N GLY A 4 10.22 -3.81 7.45
CA GLY A 4 10.06 -4.78 6.37
C GLY A 4 10.43 -4.19 5.01
N VAL A 5 10.18 -4.95 3.96
CA VAL A 5 10.38 -4.51 2.58
C VAL A 5 9.24 -4.99 1.68
N LEU A 6 8.89 -4.17 0.69
CA LEU A 6 7.94 -4.56 -0.36
C LEU A 6 8.65 -5.45 -1.39
N THR A 7 8.15 -6.67 -1.57
CA THR A 7 8.68 -7.61 -2.57
C THR A 7 7.58 -8.23 -3.42
N SER A 8 7.94 -8.94 -4.48
CA SER A 8 6.98 -9.40 -5.48
C SER A 8 6.56 -10.84 -5.26
N LEU A 9 5.26 -11.12 -5.43
CA LEU A 9 4.74 -12.45 -5.68
C LEU A 9 4.88 -12.77 -7.17
N ASN A 10 5.70 -13.75 -7.48
CA ASN A 10 5.90 -14.32 -8.82
C ASN A 10 6.47 -15.74 -8.69
N GLN A 11 6.82 -16.39 -9.80
CA GLN A 11 7.42 -17.73 -9.80
C GLN A 11 8.71 -17.87 -8.97
N ASN A 12 9.34 -16.75 -8.59
CA ASN A 12 10.56 -16.72 -7.79
C ASN A 12 10.27 -16.33 -6.32
N VAL A 13 9.06 -16.54 -5.82
CA VAL A 13 8.64 -16.08 -4.47
C VAL A 13 9.57 -16.58 -3.37
N ARG A 14 10.05 -17.83 -3.46
CA ARG A 14 11.02 -18.41 -2.51
C ARG A 14 12.32 -17.59 -2.48
N GLU A 15 12.85 -17.27 -3.63
CA GLU A 15 14.06 -16.45 -3.75
C GLU A 15 13.82 -15.03 -3.24
N ASN A 16 12.65 -14.46 -3.51
CA ASN A 16 12.29 -13.13 -3.04
C ASN A 16 12.21 -13.09 -1.50
N LEU A 17 11.61 -14.09 -0.86
CA LEU A 17 11.54 -14.19 0.60
C LEU A 17 12.91 -14.46 1.23
N ARG A 18 13.75 -15.30 0.59
CA ARG A 18 15.14 -15.48 1.00
C ARG A 18 15.91 -14.15 1.03
N LYS A 19 15.74 -13.30 -0.01
CA LYS A 19 16.37 -11.97 -0.07
C LYS A 19 15.89 -11.03 1.03
N VAL A 20 14.62 -11.07 1.43
CA VAL A 20 14.13 -10.33 2.59
C VAL A 20 14.98 -10.66 3.82
N ARG A 21 15.23 -11.95 4.06
CA ARG A 21 16.03 -12.42 5.19
C ARG A 21 17.49 -12.01 5.08
N GLU A 22 18.07 -12.05 3.87
CA GLU A 22 19.45 -11.63 3.60
C GLU A 22 19.67 -10.12 3.84
N LEU A 23 18.63 -9.29 3.67
CA LEU A 23 18.64 -7.87 4.06
C LEU A 23 18.57 -7.67 5.58
N GLY A 24 18.46 -8.75 6.35
CA GLY A 24 18.30 -8.71 7.80
C GLY A 24 16.92 -8.18 8.22
N LEU A 25 15.89 -8.49 7.45
CA LEU A 25 14.50 -8.12 7.71
C LEU A 25 13.66 -9.36 8.03
N ASP A 26 12.69 -9.20 8.92
CA ASP A 26 11.81 -10.29 9.38
C ASP A 26 10.39 -10.16 8.84
N THR A 27 10.06 -9.06 8.19
CA THR A 27 8.71 -8.79 7.64
C THR A 27 8.77 -8.32 6.20
N CYS A 28 7.70 -8.58 5.46
CA CYS A 28 7.52 -8.02 4.12
C CYS A 28 6.03 -7.80 3.81
N GLN A 29 5.76 -6.95 2.82
CA GLN A 29 4.52 -7.02 2.05
C GLN A 29 4.81 -7.65 0.70
N LEU A 30 3.88 -8.49 0.20
CA LEU A 30 3.96 -9.05 -1.14
C LEU A 30 3.09 -8.24 -2.09
N LYS A 31 3.62 -7.86 -3.27
CA LYS A 31 2.85 -7.25 -4.35
C LYS A 31 2.66 -8.19 -5.53
N CYS A 32 1.47 -8.20 -6.12
CA CYS A 32 1.13 -9.03 -7.27
C CYS A 32 0.44 -8.22 -8.36
N TRP A 33 1.04 -8.14 -9.55
CA TRP A 33 0.51 -7.44 -10.73
C TRP A 33 -0.01 -8.39 -11.81
N ASN A 34 0.02 -9.71 -11.58
CA ASN A 34 -0.38 -10.69 -12.57
C ASN A 34 -1.22 -11.80 -11.93
N SER A 35 -2.48 -11.88 -12.29
CA SER A 35 -3.42 -12.86 -11.73
C SER A 35 -3.07 -14.31 -12.03
N ALA A 36 -2.16 -14.57 -12.99
CA ALA A 36 -1.65 -15.92 -13.27
C ALA A 36 -0.84 -16.49 -12.10
N TYR A 37 -0.29 -15.64 -11.22
CA TYR A 37 0.43 -16.06 -10.01
C TYR A 37 -0.49 -16.35 -8.81
N LEU A 38 -1.77 -16.07 -8.90
CA LEU A 38 -2.73 -16.32 -7.81
C LEU A 38 -3.26 -17.76 -7.88
N THR A 39 -2.36 -18.74 -7.70
CA THR A 39 -2.65 -20.19 -7.77
C THR A 39 -2.47 -20.87 -6.41
N ASP A 40 -3.06 -22.05 -6.25
CA ASP A 40 -2.95 -22.82 -5.01
C ASP A 40 -1.50 -23.32 -4.79
N GLU A 41 -0.82 -23.69 -5.87
CA GLU A 41 0.57 -24.13 -5.83
C GLU A 41 1.48 -23.02 -5.34
N LEU A 42 1.32 -21.82 -5.89
CA LEU A 42 2.16 -20.69 -5.46
C LEU A 42 1.80 -20.20 -4.06
N ALA A 43 0.54 -20.36 -3.61
CA ALA A 43 0.16 -20.07 -2.23
C ALA A 43 0.88 -21.03 -1.26
N ALA A 44 0.87 -22.34 -1.54
CA ALA A 44 1.57 -23.33 -0.74
C ALA A 44 3.09 -23.09 -0.71
N GLU A 45 3.70 -22.76 -1.86
CA GLU A 45 5.11 -22.40 -1.97
C GLU A 45 5.45 -21.14 -1.16
N THR A 46 4.55 -20.11 -1.19
CA THR A 46 4.73 -18.87 -0.44
C THR A 46 4.74 -19.13 1.07
N VAL A 47 3.78 -19.94 1.56
CA VAL A 47 3.73 -20.31 2.98
C VAL A 47 4.98 -21.08 3.39
N ALA A 48 5.35 -22.12 2.63
CA ALA A 48 6.54 -22.92 2.93
C ALA A 48 7.82 -22.09 2.95
N ALA A 49 7.97 -21.16 2.00
CA ALA A 49 9.13 -20.27 1.95
C ALA A 49 9.14 -19.25 3.11
N ALA A 50 7.98 -18.70 3.47
CA ALA A 50 7.87 -17.77 4.59
C ALA A 50 8.25 -18.45 5.92
N GLU A 51 7.80 -19.69 6.13
CA GLU A 51 8.17 -20.52 7.29
C GLU A 51 9.66 -20.87 7.29
N GLU A 52 10.21 -21.32 6.15
CA GLU A 52 11.62 -21.70 6.02
C GLU A 52 12.57 -20.56 6.36
N TYR A 53 12.27 -19.35 5.87
CA TYR A 53 13.14 -18.18 6.09
C TYR A 53 12.74 -17.35 7.32
N GLY A 54 11.66 -17.70 8.03
CA GLY A 54 11.20 -16.96 9.20
C GLY A 54 10.76 -15.54 8.86
N VAL A 55 10.09 -15.35 7.71
CA VAL A 55 9.59 -14.05 7.25
C VAL A 55 8.08 -13.97 7.45
N THR A 56 7.62 -12.93 8.13
CA THR A 56 6.19 -12.65 8.30
C THR A 56 5.69 -11.77 7.16
N ILE A 57 4.64 -12.22 6.45
CA ILE A 57 3.98 -11.42 5.41
C ILE A 57 2.89 -10.58 6.06
N THR A 58 3.10 -9.27 6.15
CA THR A 58 2.23 -8.34 6.88
C THR A 58 1.11 -7.75 6.04
N GLY A 59 1.16 -7.91 4.72
CA GLY A 59 0.13 -7.41 3.82
C GLY A 59 0.30 -7.96 2.40
N PHE A 60 -0.81 -8.02 1.68
CA PHE A 60 -0.83 -8.44 0.29
C PHE A 60 -1.34 -7.32 -0.61
N TRP A 61 -0.45 -6.75 -1.38
CA TRP A 61 -0.72 -5.66 -2.30
C TRP A 61 -1.18 -6.22 -3.65
N VAL A 62 -2.42 -5.94 -4.02
CA VAL A 62 -3.05 -6.46 -5.24
C VAL A 62 -3.10 -5.37 -6.30
N GLY A 63 -2.32 -5.54 -7.36
CA GLY A 63 -2.41 -4.73 -8.57
C GLY A 63 -3.54 -5.19 -9.49
N TRP A 64 -3.38 -4.97 -10.77
CA TRP A 64 -4.33 -5.39 -11.80
C TRP A 64 -3.63 -5.85 -13.08
N ASP A 65 -4.23 -6.83 -13.73
CA ASP A 65 -3.74 -7.35 -15.01
C ASP A 65 -4.04 -6.37 -16.12
N GLY A 66 -3.01 -6.06 -16.91
CA GLY A 66 -3.16 -5.29 -18.12
C GLY A 66 -3.84 -3.93 -17.90
N GLY A 67 -4.35 -3.40 -18.99
CA GLY A 67 -4.98 -2.10 -18.98
C GLY A 67 -3.95 -0.96 -18.98
N TYR A 68 -4.45 0.21 -19.35
CA TYR A 68 -3.65 1.41 -19.39
C TYR A 68 -3.64 2.08 -18.01
N SER A 69 -2.47 2.30 -17.47
CA SER A 69 -2.30 3.00 -16.18
C SER A 69 -1.18 4.01 -16.28
N VAL A 70 -1.48 5.26 -15.97
CA VAL A 70 -0.51 6.34 -15.98
C VAL A 70 -0.49 7.04 -14.63
N TRP A 71 0.68 7.06 -14.04
CA TRP A 71 0.91 7.63 -12.71
C TRP A 71 1.24 9.12 -12.83
N ASN A 72 0.21 9.93 -13.05
CA ASN A 72 0.31 11.40 -13.13
C ASN A 72 -1.02 12.07 -12.76
N PHE A 73 -1.05 13.41 -12.80
CA PHE A 73 -2.23 14.21 -12.48
C PHE A 73 -3.25 14.31 -13.62
N VAL A 74 -2.83 14.07 -14.86
CA VAL A 74 -3.63 14.35 -16.06
C VAL A 74 -4.42 13.12 -16.48
N GLU A 75 -3.73 12.01 -16.68
CA GLU A 75 -4.31 10.75 -17.16
C GLU A 75 -4.65 9.80 -16.00
N GLY A 76 -3.98 9.98 -14.87
CA GLY A 76 -4.20 9.17 -13.67
C GLY A 76 -5.66 9.10 -13.22
N PRO A 77 -6.42 10.21 -13.15
CA PRO A 77 -7.83 10.17 -12.78
C PRO A 77 -8.69 9.25 -13.62
N ALA A 78 -8.35 9.06 -14.90
CA ALA A 78 -9.07 8.19 -15.83
C ALA A 78 -8.50 6.76 -15.92
N THR A 79 -7.33 6.49 -15.33
CA THR A 79 -6.58 5.24 -15.58
C THR A 79 -6.15 4.49 -14.33
N LEU A 80 -6.08 5.13 -13.14
CA LEU A 80 -5.57 4.49 -11.93
C LEU A 80 -6.66 3.95 -11.01
N GLY A 81 -6.43 2.78 -10.44
CA GLY A 81 -7.23 2.21 -9.39
C GLY A 81 -8.62 1.73 -9.83
N ILE A 82 -9.56 1.73 -8.89
CA ILE A 82 -10.93 1.23 -9.05
C ILE A 82 -11.90 2.34 -9.49
N VAL A 83 -11.54 3.60 -9.28
CA VAL A 83 -12.39 4.76 -9.61
C VAL A 83 -12.78 4.79 -11.09
N PRO A 84 -11.87 4.58 -12.08
CA PRO A 84 -12.23 4.61 -13.48
C PRO A 84 -13.23 3.51 -13.87
N THR A 85 -14.41 3.89 -14.35
CA THR A 85 -15.48 2.96 -14.72
C THR A 85 -15.08 1.96 -15.80
N ALA A 86 -14.21 2.38 -16.73
CA ALA A 86 -13.73 1.53 -17.83
C ALA A 86 -12.96 0.28 -17.35
N TYR A 87 -12.30 0.35 -16.20
CA TYR A 87 -11.46 -0.73 -15.67
C TYR A 87 -12.00 -1.34 -14.38
N ARG A 88 -12.98 -0.72 -13.76
CA ARG A 88 -13.49 -1.02 -12.41
C ARG A 88 -13.86 -2.49 -12.23
N SER A 89 -14.65 -3.04 -13.15
CA SER A 89 -15.16 -4.42 -13.03
C SER A 89 -14.01 -5.43 -12.97
N GLU A 90 -13.04 -5.32 -13.88
CA GLU A 90 -11.94 -6.27 -13.94
C GLU A 90 -10.98 -6.10 -12.75
N ARG A 91 -10.73 -4.87 -12.33
CA ARG A 91 -9.87 -4.60 -11.17
C ARG A 91 -10.48 -5.04 -9.85
N VAL A 92 -11.80 -4.90 -9.70
CA VAL A 92 -12.51 -5.47 -8.53
C VAL A 92 -12.44 -6.98 -8.53
N LYS A 93 -12.61 -7.65 -9.68
CA LYS A 93 -12.46 -9.12 -9.79
C LYS A 93 -11.04 -9.56 -9.40
N MET A 94 -10.02 -8.85 -9.91
CA MET A 94 -8.63 -9.12 -9.57
C MET A 94 -8.37 -8.96 -8.07
N LEU A 95 -8.86 -7.86 -7.48
CA LEU A 95 -8.75 -7.60 -6.05
C LEU A 95 -9.37 -8.72 -5.21
N LEU A 96 -10.59 -9.16 -5.55
CA LEU A 96 -11.25 -10.24 -4.84
C LEU A 96 -10.53 -11.58 -5.01
N LYS A 97 -9.98 -11.86 -6.19
CA LYS A 97 -9.12 -13.03 -6.41
C LYS A 97 -7.84 -12.95 -5.58
N GLY A 98 -7.24 -11.76 -5.49
CA GLY A 98 -6.09 -11.50 -4.61
C GLY A 98 -6.42 -11.69 -3.12
N ALA A 99 -7.61 -11.29 -2.69
CA ALA A 99 -8.07 -11.51 -1.31
C ALA A 99 -8.20 -13.00 -0.99
N GLU A 100 -8.73 -13.82 -1.91
CA GLU A 100 -8.77 -15.28 -1.73
C GLU A 100 -7.35 -15.89 -1.67
N PHE A 101 -6.41 -15.40 -2.46
CA PHE A 101 -5.00 -15.81 -2.37
C PHE A 101 -4.39 -15.40 -1.03
N ALA A 102 -4.59 -14.14 -0.60
CA ALA A 102 -4.11 -13.63 0.69
C ALA A 102 -4.59 -14.50 1.86
N LYS A 103 -5.86 -14.94 1.83
CA LYS A 103 -6.41 -15.88 2.82
C LYS A 103 -5.62 -17.20 2.86
N LYS A 104 -5.27 -17.76 1.69
CA LYS A 104 -4.51 -19.02 1.59
C LYS A 104 -3.11 -18.93 2.18
N ILE A 105 -2.50 -17.75 2.12
CA ILE A 105 -1.19 -17.48 2.72
C ILE A 105 -1.27 -16.88 4.14
N GLY A 106 -2.46 -16.86 4.76
CA GLY A 106 -2.66 -16.39 6.13
C GLY A 106 -2.59 -14.87 6.30
N VAL A 107 -2.72 -14.08 5.23
CA VAL A 107 -2.63 -12.62 5.28
C VAL A 107 -4.02 -11.99 5.34
N THR A 108 -4.22 -11.15 6.34
CA THR A 108 -5.51 -10.46 6.58
C THR A 108 -5.61 -9.10 5.92
N ASP A 109 -4.51 -8.40 5.69
CA ASP A 109 -4.48 -7.04 5.16
C ASP A 109 -4.27 -7.07 3.64
N VAL A 110 -5.33 -6.73 2.89
CA VAL A 110 -5.35 -6.70 1.42
C VAL A 110 -5.32 -5.25 0.96
N ILE A 111 -4.30 -4.89 0.19
CA ILE A 111 -3.94 -3.51 -0.11
C ILE A 111 -4.10 -3.25 -1.61
N THR A 112 -4.55 -2.06 -1.99
CA THR A 112 -4.45 -1.55 -3.38
C THR A 112 -4.62 -0.05 -3.43
N HIS A 113 -4.20 0.57 -4.54
CA HIS A 113 -4.63 1.93 -4.87
C HIS A 113 -6.07 1.93 -5.39
N VAL A 114 -6.94 2.74 -4.79
CA VAL A 114 -8.31 2.93 -5.27
C VAL A 114 -8.37 3.93 -6.43
N GLY A 115 -7.41 4.85 -6.47
CA GLY A 115 -7.33 5.93 -7.45
C GLY A 115 -7.88 7.25 -6.91
N PHE A 116 -8.16 8.17 -7.79
CA PHE A 116 -8.61 9.52 -7.45
C PHE A 116 -10.07 9.53 -6.97
N LEU A 117 -10.29 9.27 -5.69
CA LEU A 117 -11.62 9.32 -5.10
C LEU A 117 -12.28 10.69 -5.31
N PRO A 118 -13.57 10.75 -5.70
CA PRO A 118 -14.30 12.01 -5.80
C PRO A 118 -14.34 12.74 -4.44
N GLU A 119 -13.95 14.00 -4.41
CA GLU A 119 -13.88 14.78 -3.17
C GLU A 119 -15.24 15.32 -2.73
N ASN A 120 -16.14 15.58 -3.70
CA ASN A 120 -17.48 16.11 -3.40
C ASN A 120 -18.46 14.96 -3.06
N PRO A 121 -18.93 14.87 -1.80
CA PRO A 121 -19.82 13.79 -1.38
C PRO A 121 -21.24 13.90 -1.95
N SER A 122 -21.58 14.97 -2.65
CA SER A 122 -22.90 15.14 -3.26
C SER A 122 -22.97 14.64 -4.70
N THR A 123 -21.87 14.08 -5.24
CA THR A 123 -21.84 13.58 -6.62
C THR A 123 -22.25 12.11 -6.72
N THR A 124 -22.79 11.74 -7.87
CA THR A 124 -23.16 10.33 -8.17
C THR A 124 -21.94 9.43 -8.11
N GLU A 125 -20.81 9.88 -8.65
CA GLU A 125 -19.54 9.14 -8.68
C GLU A 125 -19.03 8.81 -7.28
N TYR A 126 -19.18 9.74 -6.33
CA TYR A 126 -18.84 9.52 -4.94
C TYR A 126 -19.69 8.39 -4.33
N HIS A 127 -21.01 8.45 -4.49
CA HIS A 127 -21.93 7.43 -3.95
C HIS A 127 -21.75 6.06 -4.62
N GLU A 128 -21.42 6.04 -5.92
CA GLU A 128 -21.03 4.80 -6.61
C GLU A 128 -19.78 4.19 -5.95
N MET A 129 -18.76 5.00 -5.67
CA MET A 129 -17.54 4.51 -5.03
C MET A 129 -17.79 3.98 -3.62
N VAL A 130 -18.57 4.69 -2.80
CA VAL A 130 -18.98 4.20 -1.47
C VAL A 130 -19.69 2.84 -1.58
N SER A 131 -20.58 2.68 -2.56
CA SER A 131 -21.31 1.43 -2.76
C SER A 131 -20.40 0.27 -3.17
N ILE A 132 -19.44 0.52 -4.07
CA ILE A 132 -18.48 -0.49 -4.54
C ILE A 132 -17.49 -0.87 -3.44
N LEU A 133 -16.97 0.11 -2.72
CA LEU A 133 -16.06 -0.13 -1.59
C LEU A 133 -16.75 -0.91 -0.48
N ARG A 134 -18.04 -0.63 -0.22
CA ARG A 134 -18.86 -1.43 0.72
C ARG A 134 -19.04 -2.87 0.24
N TYR A 135 -19.22 -3.10 -1.04
CA TYR A 135 -19.27 -4.45 -1.62
C TYR A 135 -17.93 -5.19 -1.43
N ILE A 136 -16.82 -4.54 -1.75
CA ILE A 136 -15.47 -5.10 -1.57
C ILE A 136 -15.25 -5.43 -0.09
N ALA A 137 -15.44 -4.47 0.81
CA ALA A 137 -15.23 -4.63 2.24
C ALA A 137 -16.06 -5.78 2.82
N LYS A 138 -17.37 -5.88 2.46
CA LYS A 138 -18.21 -7.00 2.88
C LYS A 138 -17.76 -8.34 2.31
N SER A 139 -17.15 -8.36 1.13
CA SER A 139 -16.61 -9.59 0.54
C SER A 139 -15.37 -10.05 1.32
N LEU A 140 -14.47 -9.14 1.64
CA LEU A 140 -13.27 -9.43 2.43
C LEU A 140 -13.63 -9.83 3.89
N LEU A 141 -14.66 -9.22 4.47
CA LEU A 141 -15.11 -9.54 5.83
C LEU A 141 -15.50 -11.01 6.01
N LYS A 142 -15.97 -11.69 4.95
CA LYS A 142 -16.26 -13.14 4.97
C LYS A 142 -15.00 -13.98 5.23
N ASN A 143 -13.85 -13.44 4.95
CA ASN A 143 -12.53 -14.04 5.17
C ASN A 143 -11.81 -13.45 6.40
N GLU A 144 -12.51 -12.64 7.21
CA GLU A 144 -11.92 -11.91 8.34
C GLU A 144 -10.77 -10.98 7.91
N GLN A 145 -10.84 -10.44 6.69
CA GLN A 145 -9.83 -9.59 6.09
C GLN A 145 -10.22 -8.12 6.14
N TYR A 146 -9.19 -7.27 6.17
CA TYR A 146 -9.28 -5.83 6.00
C TYR A 146 -8.92 -5.43 4.57
N PHE A 147 -9.62 -4.44 4.04
CA PHE A 147 -9.23 -3.77 2.81
C PHE A 147 -8.50 -2.47 3.16
N LEU A 148 -7.27 -2.33 2.70
CA LEU A 148 -6.46 -1.16 2.97
C LEU A 148 -6.29 -0.29 1.72
N PHE A 149 -6.58 0.99 1.89
CA PHE A 149 -6.25 2.00 0.90
C PHE A 149 -4.75 2.30 0.96
N GLU A 150 -4.02 2.12 -0.13
CA GLU A 150 -2.73 2.75 -0.23
C GLU A 150 -2.88 4.22 -0.57
N THR A 151 -2.32 5.10 0.26
CA THR A 151 -2.45 6.54 0.08
C THR A 151 -1.66 7.06 -1.12
N GLY A 152 -2.16 8.14 -1.70
CA GLY A 152 -1.49 8.83 -2.80
C GLY A 152 -2.40 9.79 -3.55
N GLN A 153 -3.43 9.29 -4.22
CA GLN A 153 -4.25 10.06 -5.16
C GLN A 153 -5.35 10.89 -4.48
N GLU A 154 -5.76 10.51 -3.27
CA GLU A 154 -6.81 11.15 -2.49
C GLU A 154 -6.25 11.96 -1.32
N THR A 155 -7.04 12.93 -0.86
CA THR A 155 -6.70 13.64 0.38
C THR A 155 -7.08 12.80 1.61
N PRO A 156 -6.35 12.91 2.73
CA PRO A 156 -6.73 12.25 3.99
C PRO A 156 -8.18 12.56 4.43
N VAL A 157 -8.66 13.77 4.15
CA VAL A 157 -10.04 14.18 4.45
C VAL A 157 -11.06 13.35 3.66
N THR A 158 -10.82 13.19 2.36
CA THR A 158 -11.70 12.39 1.49
C THR A 158 -11.67 10.93 1.89
N LEU A 159 -10.47 10.40 2.16
CA LEU A 159 -10.28 9.02 2.57
C LEU A 159 -11.00 8.69 3.88
N MET A 160 -10.85 9.55 4.90
CA MET A 160 -11.55 9.38 6.18
C MET A 160 -13.08 9.38 5.99
N ARG A 161 -13.61 10.35 5.22
CA ARG A 161 -15.05 10.44 4.93
C ARG A 161 -15.57 9.17 4.28
N VAL A 162 -14.86 8.65 3.28
CA VAL A 162 -15.23 7.41 2.58
C VAL A 162 -15.21 6.21 3.51
N ILE A 163 -14.19 6.06 4.35
CA ILE A 163 -14.09 4.95 5.31
C ILE A 163 -15.27 4.99 6.29
N GLU A 164 -15.61 6.16 6.84
CA GLU A 164 -16.70 6.32 7.80
C GLU A 164 -18.07 6.07 7.12
N GLU A 165 -18.27 6.53 5.90
CA GLU A 165 -19.54 6.34 5.18
C GLU A 165 -19.73 4.89 4.69
N VAL A 166 -18.69 4.20 4.29
CA VAL A 166 -18.75 2.76 3.99
C VAL A 166 -19.18 1.96 5.22
N GLY A 167 -18.60 2.24 6.39
CA GLY A 167 -19.09 1.83 7.70
C GLY A 167 -19.08 0.32 7.96
N THR A 168 -18.23 -0.48 7.30
CA THR A 168 -18.16 -1.94 7.49
C THR A 168 -17.23 -2.37 8.62
N GLY A 169 -16.38 -1.47 9.12
CA GLY A 169 -15.46 -1.71 10.22
C GLY A 169 -14.15 -2.42 9.83
N ASN A 170 -14.02 -2.87 8.58
CA ASN A 170 -12.82 -3.54 8.06
C ASN A 170 -12.13 -2.81 6.91
N LEU A 171 -12.31 -1.48 6.84
CA LEU A 171 -11.50 -0.61 6.01
C LEU A 171 -10.35 -0.05 6.85
N GLY A 172 -9.17 -0.02 6.27
CA GLY A 172 -7.96 0.54 6.88
C GLY A 172 -7.11 1.25 5.85
N ILE A 173 -5.93 1.66 6.26
CA ILE A 173 -5.00 2.44 5.45
C ILE A 173 -3.63 1.79 5.49
N ASN A 174 -3.03 1.60 4.32
CA ASN A 174 -1.60 1.45 4.15
C ASN A 174 -1.04 2.83 3.82
N LEU A 175 -0.45 3.47 4.81
CA LEU A 175 -0.03 4.87 4.70
C LEU A 175 1.33 4.97 4.03
N ASP A 176 1.35 5.47 2.81
CA ASP A 176 2.56 5.89 2.11
C ASP A 176 2.73 7.42 2.26
N PRO A 177 3.72 7.87 3.04
CA PRO A 177 3.94 9.29 3.30
C PRO A 177 4.46 10.03 2.07
N ALA A 178 5.27 9.36 1.24
CA ALA A 178 5.85 9.96 0.04
C ALA A 178 4.81 10.14 -1.06
N ASN A 179 3.91 9.17 -1.24
CA ASN A 179 2.84 9.28 -2.22
C ASN A 179 1.94 10.48 -1.93
N LEU A 180 1.59 10.75 -0.66
CA LEU A 180 0.83 11.95 -0.28
C LEU A 180 1.54 13.24 -0.70
N LEU A 181 2.86 13.30 -0.53
CA LEU A 181 3.68 14.46 -0.97
C LEU A 181 3.77 14.53 -2.50
N MET A 182 4.15 13.43 -3.16
CA MET A 182 4.37 13.39 -4.61
C MET A 182 3.10 13.67 -5.40
N TYR A 183 1.92 13.31 -4.86
CA TYR A 183 0.61 13.67 -5.43
C TYR A 183 0.11 15.04 -4.95
N GLY A 184 0.89 15.78 -4.15
CA GLY A 184 0.49 17.11 -3.66
C GLY A 184 -0.76 17.12 -2.78
N LYS A 185 -1.05 16.04 -2.07
CA LYS A 185 -2.30 15.85 -1.33
C LYS A 185 -2.20 16.22 0.15
N ALA A 186 -1.10 15.87 0.81
CA ALA A 186 -0.88 16.20 2.22
C ALA A 186 0.58 16.02 2.62
N ASN A 187 0.96 16.60 3.77
CA ASN A 187 2.13 16.14 4.50
C ASN A 187 1.74 14.96 5.42
N ALA A 188 2.68 14.06 5.64
CA ALA A 188 2.43 12.81 6.33
C ALA A 188 2.09 13.02 7.83
N VAL A 189 2.69 14.01 8.50
CA VAL A 189 2.48 14.26 9.93
C VAL A 189 1.03 14.68 10.22
N ASP A 190 0.48 15.61 9.43
CA ASP A 190 -0.89 16.03 9.59
C ASP A 190 -1.88 14.95 9.12
N ALA A 191 -1.50 14.16 8.11
CA ALA A 191 -2.28 12.99 7.71
C ALA A 191 -2.45 11.99 8.87
N VAL A 192 -1.36 11.61 9.56
CA VAL A 192 -1.43 10.69 10.71
C VAL A 192 -2.34 11.22 11.81
N LYS A 193 -2.28 12.51 12.15
CA LYS A 193 -3.17 13.11 13.15
C LYS A 193 -4.65 12.93 12.81
N MET A 194 -4.99 12.91 11.53
CA MET A 194 -6.35 12.80 11.05
C MET A 194 -6.82 11.36 10.89
N ILE A 195 -6.01 10.52 10.24
CA ILE A 195 -6.39 9.16 9.83
C ILE A 195 -5.65 8.05 10.58
N GLY A 196 -4.80 8.39 11.54
CA GLY A 196 -3.91 7.43 12.24
C GLY A 196 -4.64 6.24 12.86
N LYS A 197 -5.87 6.43 13.37
CA LYS A 197 -6.69 5.33 13.93
C LYS A 197 -7.07 4.24 12.91
N TYR A 198 -6.94 4.53 11.61
CA TYR A 198 -7.23 3.58 10.52
C TYR A 198 -5.96 2.96 9.92
N VAL A 199 -4.77 3.45 10.32
CA VAL A 199 -3.49 2.95 9.78
C VAL A 199 -3.23 1.55 10.31
N ARG A 200 -3.05 0.61 9.39
CA ARG A 200 -2.71 -0.79 9.65
C ARG A 200 -1.40 -1.21 9.00
N GLY A 201 -0.97 -0.49 7.96
CA GLY A 201 0.31 -0.65 7.29
C GLY A 201 0.93 0.72 6.99
N VAL A 202 2.25 0.75 6.89
CA VAL A 202 3.01 1.97 6.54
C VAL A 202 4.07 1.61 5.51
N HIS A 203 4.18 2.41 4.45
CA HIS A 203 5.33 2.35 3.57
C HIS A 203 6.45 3.29 4.03
N GLY A 204 7.65 2.75 4.06
CA GLY A 204 8.88 3.51 4.24
C GLY A 204 9.39 4.00 2.89
N LYS A 205 8.86 5.12 2.42
CA LYS A 205 9.16 5.73 1.13
C LYS A 205 9.34 7.22 1.29
N ASP A 206 10.21 7.84 0.50
CA ASP A 206 10.46 9.28 0.54
C ASP A 206 10.44 9.90 -0.85
N GLY A 207 10.17 11.19 -0.91
CA GLY A 207 10.05 11.89 -2.16
C GLY A 207 9.91 13.39 -1.97
N GLU A 208 9.88 14.11 -3.07
CA GLU A 208 9.72 15.55 -3.12
C GLU A 208 8.33 15.95 -3.59
N TYR A 209 7.88 17.13 -3.20
CA TYR A 209 6.63 17.73 -3.67
C TYR A 209 6.75 18.07 -5.18
N PRO A 210 5.66 17.97 -5.97
CA PRO A 210 5.72 18.29 -7.40
C PRO A 210 6.04 19.77 -7.64
N THR A 211 6.93 20.01 -8.61
CA THR A 211 7.33 21.36 -9.03
C THR A 211 6.74 21.77 -10.37
N THR A 212 5.94 20.89 -10.98
CA THR A 212 5.22 21.13 -12.23
C THR A 212 3.78 20.66 -12.14
N PRO A 213 2.83 21.24 -12.90
CA PRO A 213 1.41 20.86 -12.83
C PRO A 213 1.08 19.53 -13.52
N TYR A 214 2.03 18.91 -14.22
CA TYR A 214 1.78 17.73 -15.06
C TYR A 214 2.45 16.45 -14.57
N ARG A 215 3.42 16.55 -13.66
CA ARG A 215 4.21 15.43 -13.19
C ARG A 215 4.16 15.35 -11.67
N LEU A 216 4.15 14.14 -11.17
CA LEU A 216 4.30 13.86 -9.74
C LEU A 216 5.63 14.42 -9.21
N GLY A 217 5.74 14.54 -7.92
CA GLY A 217 7.01 14.70 -7.24
C GLY A 217 7.95 13.54 -7.55
N VAL A 218 9.21 13.67 -7.19
CA VAL A 218 10.26 12.68 -7.48
C VAL A 218 10.57 11.87 -6.24
N GLU A 219 10.53 10.54 -6.38
CA GLU A 219 10.98 9.63 -5.32
C GLU A 219 12.46 9.84 -4.99
N LYS A 220 12.79 9.79 -3.72
CA LYS A 220 14.16 9.92 -3.18
C LYS A 220 14.47 8.71 -2.28
N PRO A 221 15.75 8.40 -2.06
CA PRO A 221 16.11 7.50 -0.99
C PRO A 221 15.57 7.99 0.36
N LEU A 222 15.10 7.08 1.19
CA LEU A 222 14.45 7.40 2.47
C LEU A 222 15.38 8.27 3.35
N GLY A 223 14.83 9.35 3.88
CA GLY A 223 15.58 10.37 4.64
C GLY A 223 16.26 11.43 3.78
N GLN A 224 16.16 11.36 2.45
CA GLN A 224 16.74 12.34 1.52
C GLN A 224 15.67 13.12 0.72
N GLY A 225 14.40 12.88 1.00
CA GLY A 225 13.26 13.58 0.44
C GLY A 225 12.71 14.65 1.39
N SER A 226 11.43 14.90 1.28
CA SER A 226 10.70 15.92 2.02
C SER A 226 9.75 15.38 3.09
N VAL A 227 9.74 14.07 3.32
CA VAL A 227 9.01 13.48 4.46
C VAL A 227 9.79 13.77 5.74
N ASP A 228 9.16 14.46 6.69
CA ASP A 228 9.74 14.70 8.01
C ASP A 228 9.65 13.41 8.86
N TYR A 229 10.54 12.46 8.59
CA TYR A 229 10.54 11.15 9.23
C TYR A 229 10.57 11.20 10.76
N PRO A 230 11.41 12.03 11.40
CA PRO A 230 11.40 12.13 12.86
C PRO A 230 10.02 12.48 13.43
N ARG A 231 9.33 13.48 12.85
CA ARG A 231 7.99 13.86 13.28
C ARG A 231 6.92 12.87 12.82
N PHE A 232 7.09 12.24 11.66
CA PHE A 232 6.19 11.22 11.15
C PHE A 232 6.16 9.97 12.06
N ILE A 233 7.35 9.46 12.44
CA ILE A 233 7.47 8.33 13.36
C ILE A 233 6.89 8.68 14.74
N ALA A 234 7.16 9.89 15.25
CA ALA A 234 6.56 10.35 16.50
C ALA A 234 5.01 10.37 16.44
N ALA A 235 4.46 10.89 15.33
CA ALA A 235 3.01 10.93 15.14
C ALA A 235 2.39 9.52 15.03
N LEU A 236 3.07 8.55 14.38
CA LEU A 236 2.63 7.15 14.34
C LEU A 236 2.61 6.54 15.75
N LYS A 237 3.65 6.76 16.56
CA LYS A 237 3.72 6.31 17.96
C LYS A 237 2.57 6.91 18.79
N GLU A 238 2.30 8.21 18.64
CA GLU A 238 1.18 8.90 19.32
C GLU A 238 -0.19 8.37 18.89
N ALA A 239 -0.34 7.98 17.63
CA ALA A 239 -1.56 7.34 17.12
C ALA A 239 -1.74 5.88 17.56
N GLY A 240 -0.73 5.31 18.26
CA GLY A 240 -0.74 3.93 18.73
C GLY A 240 -0.37 2.90 17.66
N TYR A 241 0.26 3.33 16.55
CA TYR A 241 0.74 2.40 15.54
C TYR A 241 2.02 1.70 15.99
N ASP A 242 2.00 0.37 16.00
CA ASP A 242 3.13 -0.51 16.36
C ASP A 242 3.46 -1.56 15.30
N GLY A 243 2.79 -1.52 14.15
CA GLY A 243 2.95 -2.43 13.03
C GLY A 243 4.29 -2.29 12.29
N ALA A 244 4.37 -2.87 11.10
CA ALA A 244 5.57 -2.83 10.27
C ALA A 244 5.63 -1.57 9.40
N ILE A 245 6.84 -0.99 9.28
CA ILE A 245 7.17 0.00 8.25
C ILE A 245 7.84 -0.76 7.11
N THR A 246 7.16 -0.88 5.99
CA THR A 246 7.59 -1.63 4.82
C THR A 246 8.34 -0.71 3.86
N ILE A 247 9.65 -0.87 3.75
CA ILE A 247 10.47 -0.06 2.83
C ILE A 247 10.02 -0.34 1.39
N GLU A 248 9.67 0.73 0.69
CA GLU A 248 9.40 0.71 -0.74
C GLU A 248 10.40 1.62 -1.46
N ARG A 249 11.06 1.07 -2.50
CA ARG A 249 12.00 1.80 -3.34
C ARG A 249 11.77 1.39 -4.80
N GLU A 250 11.24 2.30 -5.62
CA GLU A 250 10.75 2.04 -6.99
C GLU A 250 11.86 2.12 -8.05
N ILE A 251 13.05 1.65 -7.72
CA ILE A 251 14.14 1.42 -8.67
C ILE A 251 14.53 -0.05 -8.64
N SER A 252 15.51 -0.48 -9.39
CA SER A 252 16.00 -1.85 -9.44
C SER A 252 17.53 -1.90 -9.46
N GLY A 253 18.07 -3.10 -9.20
CA GLY A 253 19.52 -3.38 -9.22
C GLY A 253 20.20 -3.02 -7.89
N ASP A 254 21.54 -2.94 -7.94
CA ASP A 254 22.39 -2.79 -6.75
C ASP A 254 22.08 -1.52 -5.96
N GLN A 255 21.68 -0.46 -6.65
CA GLN A 255 21.31 0.80 -5.99
C GLN A 255 20.05 0.66 -5.13
N GLN A 256 19.07 -0.15 -5.57
CA GLN A 256 17.89 -0.44 -4.76
C GLN A 256 18.27 -1.12 -3.45
N ILE A 257 19.17 -2.11 -3.52
CA ILE A 257 19.65 -2.84 -2.33
C ILE A 257 20.37 -1.88 -1.38
N ALA A 258 21.25 -1.04 -1.90
CA ALA A 258 21.98 -0.04 -1.11
C ALA A 258 21.02 0.94 -0.42
N ASP A 259 20.01 1.45 -1.14
CA ASP A 259 19.01 2.37 -0.62
C ASP A 259 18.13 1.71 0.47
N ILE A 260 17.76 0.43 0.30
CA ILE A 260 16.99 -0.34 1.30
C ILE A 260 17.80 -0.53 2.59
N LEU A 261 19.08 -0.89 2.48
CA LEU A 261 19.94 -1.06 3.66
C LEU A 261 20.17 0.27 4.40
N MET A 262 20.35 1.37 3.66
CA MET A 262 20.42 2.71 4.25
C MET A 262 19.11 3.10 4.95
N ALA A 263 17.96 2.87 4.28
CA ALA A 263 16.64 3.14 4.84
C ALA A 263 16.39 2.32 6.12
N LYS A 264 16.79 1.06 6.14
CA LYS A 264 16.71 0.20 7.33
C LYS A 264 17.46 0.82 8.50
N GLY A 265 18.74 1.17 8.32
CA GLY A 265 19.56 1.79 9.39
C GLY A 265 18.94 3.08 9.91
N TYR A 266 18.47 3.93 9.01
CA TYR A 266 17.82 5.19 9.39
C TYR A 266 16.51 4.98 10.18
N LEU A 267 15.70 4.02 9.77
CA LEU A 267 14.47 3.69 10.49
C LEU A 267 14.76 3.04 11.85
N GLU A 268 15.78 2.19 11.97
CA GLU A 268 16.22 1.60 13.24
C GLU A 268 16.58 2.69 14.27
N GLU A 269 17.29 3.73 13.84
CA GLU A 269 17.62 4.88 14.70
C GLU A 269 16.38 5.67 15.17
N LEU A 270 15.33 5.78 14.35
CA LEU A 270 14.14 6.55 14.68
C LEU A 270 13.11 5.76 15.51
N ILE A 271 13.08 4.46 15.33
CA ILE A 271 12.12 3.59 16.03
C ILE A 271 12.60 3.32 17.47
N GLY A 272 13.91 3.21 17.68
CA GLY A 272 14.58 2.98 18.98
C GLY A 272 14.73 1.52 19.31
#